data_cdc0068ccfa1053155cf5a6eb740c901
#
_entry.id   cdc0068ccfa1053155cf5a6eb740c901
#
_cell.length_a   1.000
_cell.length_b   1.000
_cell.length_c   1.000
_cell.angle_alpha   90.00
_cell.angle_beta   90.00
_cell.angle_gamma   90.00
#
_symmetry.space_group_name_H-M   'P 1'
#
loop_
_entity.id
_entity.type
_entity.pdbx_description
1 polymer ?
#
loop_
_entity_poly.entity_id
_entity_poly.type
_entity_poly.pdbx_seq_one_letter_code
_entity_poly.pdbx_strand_id
1 'polypeptide(L)'
;MKNYIRLFFTLIALVATTQATAYSNPPVQLQFKAGQDIIRTHNTIRSVSLRMNLDDNLHGIVVSKVCSFCKTIKITVTPNTTAYNNNVKVPLAEAKSRIGRYATIIYDLKTKNVSAIRW
;
A
#
# COMPACT_ATOMS: atom_id res chain seq x y z
N MET A 1 22.56 4.01 -67.19
CA MET A 1 21.87 4.74 -66.10
C MET A 1 20.41 4.27 -65.84
N LYS A 2 19.91 3.18 -66.42
CA LYS A 2 18.51 2.74 -66.22
C LYS A 2 18.37 1.66 -65.14
N ASN A 3 19.42 1.08 -64.63
CA ASN A 3 19.37 -0.07 -63.72
C ASN A 3 19.50 0.33 -62.21
N TYR A 4 19.92 1.52 -61.89
CA TYR A 4 20.05 1.99 -60.50
C TYR A 4 18.71 2.41 -59.88
N ILE A 5 17.75 2.80 -60.69
CA ILE A 5 16.44 3.27 -60.20
C ILE A 5 15.59 2.08 -59.70
N ARG A 6 15.79 0.89 -60.25
CA ARG A 6 15.04 -0.32 -59.83
C ARG A 6 15.57 -0.90 -58.53
N LEU A 7 16.84 -0.67 -58.20
CA LEU A 7 17.44 -1.16 -56.96
C LEU A 7 17.04 -0.29 -55.72
N PHE A 8 16.72 0.98 -55.97
CA PHE A 8 16.36 1.92 -54.90
C PHE A 8 14.90 1.68 -54.42
N PHE A 9 14.03 1.20 -55.26
CA PHE A 9 12.63 0.95 -54.90
C PHE A 9 12.44 -0.37 -54.09
N THR A 10 13.36 -1.31 -54.19
CA THR A 10 13.27 -2.57 -53.43
C THR A 10 13.83 -2.43 -52.00
N LEU A 11 14.60 -1.39 -51.70
CA LEU A 11 15.17 -1.20 -50.38
C LEU A 11 14.24 -0.43 -49.42
N ILE A 12 13.22 0.27 -49.92
CA ILE A 12 12.28 1.07 -49.12
C ILE A 12 11.11 0.23 -48.56
N ALA A 13 10.91 -0.99 -49.10
CA ALA A 13 9.78 -1.84 -48.68
C ALA A 13 10.06 -2.68 -47.42
N LEU A 14 11.27 -2.61 -46.80
CA LEU A 14 11.65 -3.46 -45.65
C LEU A 14 11.71 -2.72 -44.32
N VAL A 15 11.27 -1.45 -44.24
CA VAL A 15 11.23 -0.69 -42.99
C VAL A 15 9.76 -0.42 -42.60
N ALA A 16 8.95 -1.45 -42.61
CA ALA A 16 7.60 -1.30 -42.11
C ALA A 16 7.27 -2.45 -41.16
N THR A 17 6.86 -2.03 -39.99
CA THR A 17 6.12 -2.82 -39.00
C THR A 17 6.93 -3.58 -37.95
N THR A 18 7.68 -2.85 -37.12
CA THR A 18 7.65 -3.22 -35.71
C THR A 18 6.44 -2.53 -35.08
N GLN A 19 5.29 -3.17 -35.17
CA GLN A 19 4.15 -2.82 -34.32
C GLN A 19 4.55 -3.24 -32.89
N ALA A 20 4.95 -2.27 -32.09
CA ALA A 20 5.01 -2.44 -30.66
C ALA A 20 3.55 -2.68 -30.21
N THR A 21 3.17 -3.93 -30.03
CA THR A 21 1.96 -4.27 -29.29
C THR A 21 2.20 -3.84 -27.86
N ALA A 22 1.77 -2.63 -27.55
CA ALA A 22 1.62 -2.22 -26.16
C ALA A 22 0.63 -3.21 -25.54
N TYR A 23 1.13 -4.12 -24.74
CA TYR A 23 0.31 -4.94 -23.84
C TYR A 23 -0.29 -3.98 -22.81
N SER A 24 -1.40 -3.37 -23.17
CA SER A 24 -2.26 -2.74 -22.18
C SER A 24 -2.96 -3.88 -21.45
N ASN A 25 -2.42 -4.25 -20.28
CA ASN A 25 -3.19 -5.06 -19.36
C ASN A 25 -4.52 -4.32 -19.13
N PRO A 26 -5.67 -4.91 -19.46
CA PRO A 26 -6.93 -4.27 -19.15
C PRO A 26 -6.95 -3.98 -17.65
N PRO A 27 -7.44 -2.80 -17.22
CA PRO A 27 -7.59 -2.53 -15.80
C PRO A 27 -8.42 -3.68 -15.23
N VAL A 28 -7.90 -4.30 -14.16
CA VAL A 28 -8.64 -5.33 -13.42
C VAL A 28 -9.90 -4.64 -12.88
N GLN A 29 -10.98 -4.75 -13.63
CA GLN A 29 -12.28 -4.33 -13.16
C GLN A 29 -12.74 -5.36 -12.13
N LEU A 30 -12.61 -4.99 -10.86
CA LEU A 30 -13.26 -5.71 -9.77
C LEU A 30 -14.78 -5.57 -9.99
N GLN A 31 -15.36 -6.51 -10.71
CA GLN A 31 -16.81 -6.62 -10.84
C GLN A 31 -17.36 -7.12 -9.50
N PHE A 32 -17.80 -6.18 -8.68
CA PHE A 32 -18.60 -6.54 -7.51
C PHE A 32 -19.98 -6.98 -7.99
N LYS A 33 -20.35 -8.24 -7.74
CA LYS A 33 -21.72 -8.69 -7.95
C LYS A 33 -22.64 -7.86 -7.05
N ALA A 34 -23.69 -7.28 -7.63
CA ALA A 34 -24.73 -6.62 -6.86
C ALA A 34 -25.25 -7.59 -5.76
N GLY A 35 -25.16 -7.19 -4.49
CA GLY A 35 -25.55 -8.00 -3.34
C GLY A 35 -24.40 -8.60 -2.54
N GLN A 36 -23.14 -8.36 -2.89
CA GLN A 36 -22.02 -8.68 -2.00
C GLN A 36 -21.77 -7.53 -1.02
N ASP A 37 -22.12 -7.75 0.25
CA ASP A 37 -21.74 -6.84 1.32
C ASP A 37 -20.22 -6.89 1.51
N ILE A 38 -19.56 -5.74 1.32
CA ILE A 38 -18.12 -5.62 1.62
C ILE A 38 -18.00 -5.54 3.15
N ILE A 39 -17.64 -6.65 3.78
CA ILE A 39 -17.34 -6.67 5.21
C ILE A 39 -15.99 -5.99 5.43
N ARG A 40 -16.02 -4.78 5.95
CA ARG A 40 -14.81 -4.05 6.35
C ARG A 40 -14.37 -4.57 7.72
N THR A 41 -13.30 -5.34 7.75
CA THR A 41 -12.76 -5.91 9.00
C THR A 41 -11.70 -5.02 9.65
N HIS A 42 -10.97 -4.24 8.84
CA HIS A 42 -9.87 -3.38 9.29
C HIS A 42 -10.06 -1.93 8.87
N ASN A 43 -9.45 -1.03 9.62
CA ASN A 43 -9.34 0.38 9.27
C ASN A 43 -7.88 0.84 9.39
N THR A 44 -7.57 1.96 8.75
CA THR A 44 -6.23 2.52 8.68
C THR A 44 -6.21 3.94 9.21
N ILE A 45 -5.25 4.26 10.08
CA ILE A 45 -4.98 5.60 10.56
C ILE A 45 -3.60 6.02 10.07
N ARG A 46 -3.53 7.16 9.39
CA ARG A 46 -2.27 7.84 9.08
C ARG A 46 -2.00 8.87 10.16
N SER A 47 -0.97 8.65 10.95
CA SER A 47 -0.58 9.57 12.01
C SER A 47 0.70 10.31 11.61
N VAL A 48 0.65 11.64 11.60
CA VAL A 48 1.85 12.48 11.38
C VAL A 48 2.75 12.53 12.63
N SER A 49 2.19 12.20 13.78
CA SER A 49 2.90 12.11 15.05
C SER A 49 2.31 10.95 15.85
N LEU A 50 2.95 9.80 15.77
CA LEU A 50 2.50 8.58 16.45
C LEU A 50 2.52 8.79 17.96
N ARG A 51 1.37 8.61 18.60
CA ARG A 51 1.24 8.60 20.07
C ARG A 51 0.99 7.17 20.51
N MET A 52 2.03 6.53 20.99
CA MET A 52 2.01 5.14 21.44
C MET A 52 2.77 5.01 22.74
N ASN A 53 2.20 4.29 23.68
CA ASN A 53 2.91 3.79 24.85
C ASN A 53 3.06 2.27 24.67
N LEU A 54 4.28 1.77 24.70
CA LEU A 54 4.61 0.36 24.48
C LEU A 54 5.53 -0.08 25.62
N ASP A 55 5.12 -1.08 26.38
CA ASP A 55 5.89 -1.68 27.46
C ASP A 55 7.00 -2.63 26.94
N ASP A 56 7.74 -3.22 27.86
CA ASP A 56 8.85 -4.13 27.51
C ASP A 56 8.35 -5.49 27.00
N ASN A 57 7.09 -5.83 27.25
CA ASN A 57 6.44 -7.02 26.73
C ASN A 57 5.74 -6.77 25.39
N LEU A 58 5.99 -5.60 24.76
CA LEU A 58 5.41 -5.18 23.49
C LEU A 58 3.88 -5.05 23.54
N HIS A 59 3.30 -4.83 24.71
CA HIS A 59 1.92 -4.41 24.88
C HIS A 59 1.83 -2.89 24.98
N GLY A 60 0.80 -2.32 24.40
CA GLY A 60 0.64 -0.88 24.47
C GLY A 60 -0.68 -0.37 23.94
N ILE A 61 -0.81 0.96 23.98
CA ILE A 61 -1.99 1.66 23.51
C ILE A 61 -1.56 2.76 22.55
N VAL A 62 -2.19 2.78 21.39
CA VAL A 62 -2.14 3.92 20.46
C VAL A 62 -3.37 4.79 20.70
N VAL A 63 -3.14 6.08 20.90
CA VAL A 63 -4.19 7.09 21.01
C VAL A 63 -4.18 7.93 19.73
N SER A 64 -5.25 7.89 18.95
CA SER A 64 -5.30 8.58 17.67
C SER A 64 -6.72 8.97 17.27
N LYS A 65 -6.84 9.73 16.19
CA LYS A 65 -8.10 10.09 15.56
C LYS A 65 -8.09 9.64 14.10
N VAL A 66 -9.19 9.13 13.60
CA VAL A 66 -9.35 8.76 12.19
C VAL A 66 -9.43 10.00 11.30
N CYS A 67 -9.98 11.10 11.83
CA CYS A 67 -10.05 12.40 11.17
C CYS A 67 -9.94 13.54 12.21
N SER A 68 -9.71 14.78 11.75
CA SER A 68 -9.51 15.95 12.63
C SER A 68 -10.69 16.19 13.57
N PHE A 69 -11.93 15.94 13.10
CA PHE A 69 -13.16 16.16 13.86
C PHE A 69 -13.70 14.88 14.52
N CYS A 70 -13.08 13.73 14.27
CA CYS A 70 -13.50 12.46 14.85
C CYS A 70 -13.15 12.38 16.34
N LYS A 71 -13.93 11.55 17.06
CA LYS A 71 -13.60 11.19 18.44
C LYS A 71 -12.25 10.49 18.50
N THR A 72 -11.52 10.74 19.55
CA THR A 72 -10.28 10.02 19.85
C THR A 72 -10.59 8.55 20.08
N ILE A 73 -9.84 7.68 19.44
CA ILE A 73 -9.92 6.23 19.65
C ILE A 73 -8.65 5.73 20.35
N LYS A 74 -8.82 4.70 21.17
CA LYS A 74 -7.74 3.95 21.78
C LYS A 74 -7.71 2.58 21.11
N ILE A 75 -6.56 2.19 20.59
CA ILE A 75 -6.34 0.89 19.95
C ILE A 75 -5.15 0.20 20.61
N THR A 76 -5.28 -1.10 20.80
CA THR A 76 -4.32 -1.90 21.57
C THR A 76 -3.24 -2.46 20.66
N VAL A 77 -1.97 -2.27 21.02
CA VAL A 77 -0.83 -2.98 20.43
C VAL A 77 -0.58 -4.23 21.25
N THR A 78 -0.37 -5.34 20.56
CA THR A 78 -0.05 -6.62 21.18
C THR A 78 1.23 -7.19 20.59
N PRO A 79 1.89 -8.17 21.21
CA PRO A 79 3.07 -8.83 20.63
C PRO A 79 2.83 -9.44 19.24
N ASN A 80 1.57 -9.72 18.88
CA ASN A 80 1.18 -10.21 17.56
C ASN A 80 1.10 -9.12 16.48
N THR A 81 1.24 -7.85 16.86
CA THR A 81 1.27 -6.72 15.92
C THR A 81 2.50 -6.81 15.04
N THR A 82 2.33 -6.71 13.73
CA THR A 82 3.45 -6.73 12.78
C THR A 82 3.96 -5.32 12.52
N ALA A 83 5.27 -5.13 12.48
CA ALA A 83 5.90 -3.86 12.15
C ALA A 83 6.61 -3.93 10.79
N TYR A 84 6.53 -2.84 10.00
CA TYR A 84 7.16 -2.74 8.68
C TYR A 84 7.86 -1.39 8.52
N ASN A 85 9.12 -1.45 8.11
CA ASN A 85 9.91 -0.31 7.66
C ASN A 85 10.11 -0.41 6.15
N ASN A 86 9.64 0.58 5.36
CA ASN A 86 9.71 0.55 3.90
C ASN A 86 9.23 -0.78 3.28
N ASN A 87 8.10 -1.31 3.79
CA ASN A 87 7.50 -2.60 3.40
C ASN A 87 8.31 -3.86 3.79
N VAL A 88 9.43 -3.72 4.48
CA VAL A 88 10.19 -4.83 5.04
C VAL A 88 9.72 -5.08 6.47
N LYS A 89 9.45 -6.36 6.79
CA LYS A 89 9.05 -6.75 8.16
C LYS A 89 10.22 -6.58 9.11
N VAL A 90 9.97 -5.89 10.22
CA VAL A 90 10.96 -5.62 11.27
C VAL A 90 10.43 -6.02 12.64
N PRO A 91 11.28 -6.18 13.67
CA PRO A 91 10.84 -6.41 15.03
C PRO A 91 9.91 -5.29 15.52
N LEU A 92 8.83 -5.65 16.24
CA LEU A 92 7.86 -4.66 16.76
C LEU A 92 8.52 -3.65 17.72
N ALA A 93 9.58 -4.04 18.42
CA ALA A 93 10.34 -3.15 19.29
C ALA A 93 10.87 -1.89 18.57
N GLU A 94 11.16 -1.98 17.27
CA GLU A 94 11.61 -0.83 16.46
C GLU A 94 10.53 0.24 16.32
N ALA A 95 9.26 -0.10 16.49
CA ALA A 95 8.17 0.87 16.49
C ALA A 95 8.29 1.90 17.62
N LYS A 96 9.01 1.58 18.72
CA LYS A 96 9.31 2.55 19.79
C LYS A 96 10.07 3.78 19.26
N SER A 97 10.94 3.61 18.27
CA SER A 97 11.68 4.71 17.62
C SER A 97 10.80 5.65 16.80
N ARG A 98 9.57 5.24 16.50
CA ARG A 98 8.61 6.00 15.69
C ARG A 98 7.69 6.89 16.50
N ILE A 99 7.75 6.85 17.84
CA ILE A 99 6.96 7.74 18.69
C ILE A 99 7.29 9.21 18.35
N GLY A 100 6.25 10.00 18.12
CA GLY A 100 6.39 11.38 17.66
C GLY A 100 6.70 11.56 16.18
N ARG A 101 6.72 10.49 15.38
CA ARG A 101 6.99 10.51 13.94
C ARG A 101 5.82 9.94 13.15
N TYR A 102 5.87 10.10 11.82
CA TYR A 102 4.86 9.54 10.93
C TYR A 102 4.83 8.01 10.98
N ALA A 103 3.63 7.46 11.05
CA ALA A 103 3.38 6.04 10.87
C ALA A 103 1.94 5.80 10.40
N THR A 104 1.73 4.68 9.69
CA THR A 104 0.42 4.19 9.30
C THR A 104 0.07 3.01 10.19
N ILE A 105 -1.10 3.05 10.84
CA ILE A 105 -1.57 2.04 11.77
C ILE A 105 -2.78 1.35 11.15
N ILE A 106 -2.74 0.03 11.05
CA ILE A 106 -3.84 -0.81 10.59
C ILE A 106 -4.36 -1.56 11.81
N TYR A 107 -5.67 -1.47 12.07
CA TYR A 107 -6.28 -2.11 13.22
C TYR A 107 -7.60 -2.78 12.88
N ASP A 108 -7.94 -3.82 13.62
CA ASP A 108 -9.20 -4.54 13.52
C ASP A 108 -10.35 -3.70 14.13
N LEU A 109 -11.46 -3.58 13.40
CA LEU A 109 -12.60 -2.75 13.80
C LEU A 109 -13.36 -3.32 14.99
N LYS A 110 -13.40 -4.65 15.13
CA LYS A 110 -14.16 -5.35 16.16
C LYS A 110 -13.38 -5.41 17.48
N THR A 111 -12.12 -5.84 17.41
CA THR A 111 -11.29 -6.04 18.61
C THR A 111 -10.54 -4.79 19.04
N LYS A 112 -10.39 -3.80 18.14
CA LYS A 112 -9.54 -2.61 18.33
C LYS A 112 -8.06 -2.96 18.55
N ASN A 113 -7.62 -4.12 18.11
CA ASN A 113 -6.22 -4.52 18.15
C ASN A 113 -5.50 -4.04 16.89
N VAL A 114 -4.26 -3.58 17.06
CA VAL A 114 -3.40 -3.20 15.95
C VAL A 114 -2.89 -4.47 15.26
N SER A 115 -3.18 -4.58 13.97
CA SER A 115 -2.67 -5.66 13.11
C SER A 115 -1.29 -5.34 12.57
N ALA A 116 -1.07 -4.08 12.15
CA ALA A 116 0.22 -3.67 11.60
C ALA A 116 0.52 -2.18 11.86
N ILE A 117 1.81 -1.87 12.00
CA ILE A 117 2.38 -0.51 12.02
C ILE A 117 3.36 -0.41 10.86
N ARG A 118 3.27 0.65 10.04
CA ARG A 118 4.11 0.87 8.85
C ARG A 118 4.68 2.28 8.82
N TRP A 119 5.95 2.42 8.45
CA TRP A 119 6.64 3.70 8.25
C TRP A 119 7.66 3.67 7.12
#